data_b0f680f0095b89faaa6ea486e2fe5ddd
#
_entry.id   b0f680f0095b89faaa6ea486e2fe5ddd
#
_cell.length_a   1.000
_cell.length_b   1.000
_cell.length_c   1.000
_cell.angle_alpha   90.00
_cell.angle_beta   90.00
_cell.angle_gamma   90.00
#
_symmetry.space_group_name_H-M   'P 1'
#
loop_
_entity.id
_entity.type
_entity.pdbx_description
1 polymer ?
#
loop_
_entity_poly.entity_id
_entity_poly.type
_entity_poly.pdbx_seq_one_letter_code
_entity_poly.pdbx_strand_id
1 'polypeptide(L)'
;MPGTIDLKHHDLTEGVVVPGVRVEKRPAKSPDGRTAAGLYNAWIWIDNPAQYNSYTTDIVKGLIHAFRSASNARDIVCTVFTAVGDKAFCTGGNTKEYAEYYAGRPQEYRQYMRLFNDMVSSILACDKPVICRVNGMRIGGGQELGMACDFSIAQDLARFGQAGPKHGSAPIGGATDFLPPLIGAERAMIACVMCEPFSAHKAYHLGVLADIAPALKVDGRFIANPLVETQRFADEYGRIVFGDFKTGEAARQGKALLARGQVDLSLLDARVEEMCAKLLLTFPDCTTKTIEELRKPKLEAWNRNKENHRAWLALNMMTEARAGFRAFNEGPKDDREVDFIALRQALAQGEGWSDELTGRIQPGNKKANA
;
A
#
# COMPACT_ATOMS: atom_id res chain seq x y z
N MET A 1 7.89 41.17 -24.39
CA MET A 1 7.61 39.92 -23.65
C MET A 1 8.91 39.46 -23.04
N PRO A 2 9.00 39.03 -21.77
CA PRO A 2 10.19 38.38 -21.29
C PRO A 2 10.41 37.15 -22.16
N GLY A 3 11.62 36.98 -22.70
CA GLY A 3 11.96 35.91 -23.59
C GLY A 3 11.75 34.53 -22.91
N THR A 4 11.19 33.56 -23.63
CA THR A 4 11.17 32.19 -23.20
C THR A 4 12.59 31.67 -23.08
N ILE A 5 12.96 31.17 -21.91
CA ILE A 5 14.24 30.49 -21.72
C ILE A 5 14.22 29.15 -22.43
N ASP A 6 15.34 28.78 -23.03
CA ASP A 6 15.54 27.43 -23.58
C ASP A 6 15.71 26.44 -22.41
N LEU A 7 14.69 25.62 -22.17
CA LEU A 7 14.61 24.72 -21.01
C LEU A 7 15.41 23.44 -21.29
N LYS A 8 16.29 23.07 -20.34
CA LYS A 8 16.98 21.78 -20.36
C LYS A 8 16.05 20.64 -19.94
N HIS A 9 16.26 19.47 -20.54
CA HIS A 9 15.59 18.22 -20.16
C HIS A 9 16.34 17.57 -18.99
N HIS A 10 15.61 17.14 -17.94
CA HIS A 10 16.20 16.59 -16.72
C HIS A 10 15.75 15.12 -16.45
N ASP A 11 15.02 14.50 -17.34
CA ASP A 11 14.68 13.09 -17.20
C ASP A 11 15.90 12.21 -17.48
N LEU A 12 16.05 11.14 -16.71
CA LEU A 12 17.16 10.20 -16.86
C LEU A 12 16.97 9.33 -18.11
N THR A 13 15.73 8.99 -18.43
CA THR A 13 15.35 8.15 -19.57
C THR A 13 14.03 8.63 -20.14
N GLU A 14 13.96 8.82 -21.44
CA GLU A 14 12.73 9.14 -22.17
C GLU A 14 11.99 7.87 -22.57
N GLY A 15 10.65 7.92 -22.52
CA GLY A 15 9.80 6.92 -23.14
C GLY A 15 9.90 5.52 -22.56
N VAL A 16 10.40 5.36 -21.33
CA VAL A 16 10.45 4.06 -20.67
C VAL A 16 9.03 3.59 -20.36
N VAL A 17 8.61 2.51 -21.02
CA VAL A 17 7.36 1.81 -20.77
C VAL A 17 7.67 0.49 -20.10
N VAL A 18 7.11 0.27 -18.92
CA VAL A 18 7.27 -0.99 -18.17
C VAL A 18 5.92 -1.67 -18.03
N PRO A 19 5.78 -2.95 -18.43
CA PRO A 19 4.56 -3.71 -18.24
C PRO A 19 4.12 -3.71 -16.77
N GLY A 20 2.82 -3.51 -16.53
CA GLY A 20 2.27 -3.44 -15.18
C GLY A 20 2.34 -2.05 -14.53
N VAL A 21 2.88 -1.04 -15.22
CA VAL A 21 2.80 0.36 -14.82
C VAL A 21 2.27 1.20 -15.96
N ARG A 22 1.25 2.01 -15.69
CA ARG A 22 0.67 2.94 -16.65
C ARG A 22 0.75 4.36 -16.10
N VAL A 23 1.15 5.30 -16.94
CA VAL A 23 1.14 6.74 -16.63
C VAL A 23 0.19 7.45 -17.57
N GLU A 24 -0.73 8.22 -17.01
CA GLU A 24 -1.74 8.99 -17.73
C GLU A 24 -1.66 10.45 -17.30
N LYS A 25 -1.48 11.38 -18.25
CA LYS A 25 -1.61 12.82 -18.00
C LYS A 25 -3.06 13.22 -18.18
N ARG A 26 -3.73 13.58 -17.09
CA ARG A 26 -5.09 14.13 -17.12
C ARG A 26 -5.04 15.64 -17.04
N PRO A 27 -5.78 16.38 -17.91
CA PRO A 27 -5.83 17.83 -17.84
C PRO A 27 -6.23 18.31 -16.44
N ALA A 28 -5.44 19.22 -15.87
CA ALA A 28 -5.76 19.83 -14.60
C ALA A 28 -7.01 20.72 -14.74
N LYS A 29 -7.89 20.68 -13.74
CA LYS A 29 -9.13 21.47 -13.70
C LYS A 29 -9.17 22.33 -12.44
N SER A 30 -9.63 23.57 -12.60
CA SER A 30 -9.93 24.43 -11.45
C SER A 30 -11.23 23.98 -10.74
N PRO A 31 -11.50 24.45 -9.50
CA PRO A 31 -12.69 24.05 -8.75
C PRO A 31 -14.03 24.32 -9.45
N ASP A 32 -14.07 25.29 -10.35
CA ASP A 32 -15.23 25.61 -11.18
C ASP A 32 -15.32 24.72 -12.45
N GLY A 33 -14.44 23.71 -12.58
CA GLY A 33 -14.44 22.74 -13.66
C GLY A 33 -13.74 23.18 -14.95
N ARG A 34 -13.18 24.38 -15.02
CA ARG A 34 -12.44 24.86 -16.21
C ARG A 34 -11.09 24.16 -16.32
N THR A 35 -10.76 23.69 -17.52
CA THR A 35 -9.45 23.10 -17.81
C THR A 35 -8.36 24.16 -17.83
N ALA A 36 -7.28 23.93 -17.09
CA ALA A 36 -6.07 24.75 -17.12
C ALA A 36 -5.21 24.31 -18.32
N ALA A 37 -5.23 25.09 -19.40
CA ALA A 37 -4.51 24.73 -20.62
C ALA A 37 -3.01 24.50 -20.38
N GLY A 38 -2.47 23.39 -20.87
CA GLY A 38 -1.06 23.04 -20.75
C GLY A 38 -0.63 22.53 -19.39
N LEU A 39 -1.58 22.35 -18.42
CA LEU A 39 -1.30 21.77 -17.10
C LEU A 39 -2.06 20.46 -16.91
N TYR A 40 -1.40 19.52 -16.20
CA TYR A 40 -1.90 18.15 -16.05
C TYR A 40 -1.69 17.66 -14.62
N ASN A 41 -2.44 16.61 -14.25
CA ASN A 41 -2.15 15.74 -13.12
C ASN A 41 -1.61 14.42 -13.66
N ALA A 42 -0.50 13.93 -13.11
CA ALA A 42 0.08 12.64 -13.50
C ALA A 42 -0.60 11.51 -12.71
N TRP A 43 -1.34 10.63 -13.39
CA TRP A 43 -1.93 9.45 -12.79
C TRP A 43 -1.02 8.25 -13.05
N ILE A 44 -0.45 7.69 -11.98
CA ILE A 44 0.43 6.53 -11.99
C ILE A 44 -0.36 5.33 -11.48
N TRP A 45 -0.47 4.30 -12.32
CA TRP A 45 -1.27 3.11 -12.05
C TRP A 45 -0.38 1.88 -11.90
N ILE A 46 -0.62 1.07 -10.87
CA ILE A 46 -0.23 -0.32 -10.85
C ILE A 46 -1.29 -1.11 -11.64
N ASP A 47 -0.87 -1.87 -12.63
CA ASP A 47 -1.76 -2.65 -13.51
C ASP A 47 -1.41 -4.15 -13.45
N ASN A 48 -1.77 -4.77 -12.33
CA ASN A 48 -1.64 -6.20 -12.08
C ASN A 48 -2.87 -6.74 -11.30
N PRO A 49 -4.10 -6.48 -11.77
CA PRO A 49 -5.32 -6.79 -11.00
C PRO A 49 -5.53 -8.28 -10.75
N ALA A 50 -5.00 -9.16 -11.62
CA ALA A 50 -5.06 -10.62 -11.45
C ALA A 50 -4.35 -11.10 -10.17
N GLN A 51 -3.36 -10.35 -9.70
CA GLN A 51 -2.59 -10.62 -8.47
C GLN A 51 -2.77 -9.52 -7.42
N TYR A 52 -3.97 -8.93 -7.34
CA TYR A 52 -4.32 -7.86 -6.39
C TYR A 52 -3.33 -6.68 -6.41
N ASN A 53 -2.84 -6.33 -7.61
CA ASN A 53 -1.87 -5.26 -7.83
C ASN A 53 -0.59 -5.40 -6.99
N SER A 54 -0.16 -6.64 -6.72
CA SER A 54 1.16 -6.90 -6.16
C SER A 54 2.23 -6.47 -7.16
N TYR A 55 3.31 -5.86 -6.66
CA TYR A 55 4.40 -5.39 -7.51
C TYR A 55 5.46 -6.47 -7.70
N THR A 56 5.82 -6.72 -8.97
CA THR A 56 6.98 -7.49 -9.39
C THR A 56 8.23 -6.60 -9.44
N THR A 57 9.39 -7.20 -9.64
CA THR A 57 10.65 -6.46 -9.85
C THR A 57 10.53 -5.42 -10.98
N ASP A 58 9.84 -5.76 -12.07
CA ASP A 58 9.66 -4.81 -13.19
C ASP A 58 8.68 -3.68 -12.84
N ILE A 59 7.59 -3.98 -12.14
CA ILE A 59 6.66 -2.94 -11.66
C ILE A 59 7.40 -1.97 -10.74
N VAL A 60 8.29 -2.45 -9.85
CA VAL A 60 9.12 -1.59 -8.99
C VAL A 60 9.96 -0.63 -9.82
N LYS A 61 10.66 -1.12 -10.85
CA LYS A 61 11.43 -0.28 -11.80
C LYS A 61 10.53 0.74 -12.50
N GLY A 62 9.38 0.31 -13.00
CA GLY A 62 8.42 1.18 -13.68
C GLY A 62 7.90 2.30 -12.79
N LEU A 63 7.63 2.02 -11.52
CA LEU A 63 7.19 3.04 -10.55
C LEU A 63 8.29 4.07 -10.26
N ILE A 64 9.57 3.64 -10.12
CA ILE A 64 10.71 4.56 -9.97
C ILE A 64 10.76 5.55 -11.15
N HIS A 65 10.68 5.05 -12.38
CA HIS A 65 10.66 5.88 -13.58
C HIS A 65 9.46 6.82 -13.61
N ALA A 66 8.25 6.31 -13.32
CA ALA A 66 7.02 7.09 -13.34
C ALA A 66 7.05 8.26 -12.35
N PHE A 67 7.47 8.01 -11.10
CA PHE A 67 7.58 9.08 -10.09
C PHE A 67 8.69 10.07 -10.42
N ARG A 68 9.85 9.59 -10.92
CA ARG A 68 10.94 10.48 -11.32
C ARG A 68 10.54 11.39 -12.48
N SER A 69 9.87 10.83 -13.50
CA SER A 69 9.38 11.61 -14.63
C SER A 69 8.32 12.63 -14.21
N ALA A 70 7.33 12.22 -13.40
CA ALA A 70 6.31 13.13 -12.89
C ALA A 70 6.92 14.26 -12.04
N SER A 71 7.92 13.96 -11.20
CA SER A 71 8.63 14.94 -10.37
C SER A 71 9.31 16.02 -11.23
N ASN A 72 9.97 15.62 -12.32
CA ASN A 72 10.72 16.53 -13.19
C ASN A 72 9.83 17.35 -14.15
N ALA A 73 8.63 16.85 -14.46
CA ALA A 73 7.76 17.46 -15.45
C ALA A 73 7.21 18.82 -14.97
N ARG A 74 7.43 19.85 -15.78
CA ARG A 74 7.03 21.25 -15.45
C ARG A 74 5.53 21.49 -15.61
N ASP A 75 4.89 20.70 -16.44
CA ASP A 75 3.44 20.75 -16.73
C ASP A 75 2.59 19.94 -15.76
N ILE A 76 3.20 19.23 -14.80
CA ILE A 76 2.48 18.44 -13.79
C ILE A 76 2.27 19.28 -12.52
N VAL A 77 0.99 19.36 -12.10
CA VAL A 77 0.57 20.04 -10.87
C VAL A 77 0.70 19.11 -9.66
N CYS A 78 0.15 17.90 -9.74
CA CYS A 78 0.26 16.88 -8.71
C CYS A 78 0.28 15.47 -9.32
N THR A 79 0.64 14.49 -8.51
CA THR A 79 0.69 13.08 -8.89
C THR A 79 -0.39 12.31 -8.14
N VAL A 80 -1.16 11.50 -8.85
CA VAL A 80 -2.14 10.57 -8.27
C VAL A 80 -1.61 9.15 -8.43
N PHE A 81 -1.32 8.49 -7.32
CA PHE A 81 -0.87 7.10 -7.29
C PHE A 81 -2.05 6.18 -6.99
N THR A 82 -2.31 5.22 -7.86
CA THR A 82 -3.48 4.34 -7.78
C THR A 82 -3.21 2.98 -8.43
N ALA A 83 -4.24 2.17 -8.58
CA ALA A 83 -4.15 0.89 -9.28
C ALA A 83 -5.44 0.55 -10.03
N VAL A 84 -5.35 -0.41 -10.94
CA VAL A 84 -6.46 -0.87 -11.79
C VAL A 84 -7.44 -1.72 -10.97
N GLY A 85 -8.75 -1.55 -11.24
CA GLY A 85 -9.83 -2.29 -10.61
C GLY A 85 -10.29 -1.67 -9.29
N ASP A 86 -11.09 -2.43 -8.54
CA ASP A 86 -11.78 -1.98 -7.33
C ASP A 86 -11.48 -2.86 -6.10
N LYS A 87 -10.72 -3.95 -6.27
CA LYS A 87 -10.44 -4.92 -5.21
C LYS A 87 -9.22 -4.58 -4.37
N ALA A 88 -8.17 -4.08 -4.99
CA ALA A 88 -6.93 -3.76 -4.30
C ALA A 88 -6.23 -2.55 -4.93
N PHE A 89 -5.73 -1.67 -4.07
CA PHE A 89 -4.70 -0.71 -4.44
C PHE A 89 -3.38 -1.44 -4.64
N CYS A 90 -2.92 -2.17 -3.61
CA CYS A 90 -1.74 -3.00 -3.68
C CYS A 90 -1.66 -3.90 -2.44
N THR A 91 -1.29 -5.16 -2.64
CA THR A 91 -1.11 -6.14 -1.56
C THR A 91 0.36 -6.43 -1.24
N GLY A 92 1.27 -5.58 -1.72
CA GLY A 92 2.70 -5.71 -1.46
C GLY A 92 3.47 -6.39 -2.59
N GLY A 93 4.62 -6.95 -2.27
CA GLY A 93 5.46 -7.64 -3.25
C GLY A 93 4.83 -8.92 -3.78
N ASN A 94 5.25 -9.32 -4.96
CA ASN A 94 4.75 -10.52 -5.61
C ASN A 94 5.28 -11.78 -4.92
N THR A 95 4.45 -12.41 -4.08
CA THR A 95 4.84 -13.57 -3.29
C THR A 95 5.22 -14.78 -4.16
N LYS A 96 4.67 -14.87 -5.38
CA LYS A 96 5.05 -15.91 -6.34
C LYS A 96 6.48 -15.70 -6.82
N GLU A 97 6.82 -14.48 -7.24
CA GLU A 97 8.20 -14.13 -7.62
C GLU A 97 9.17 -14.34 -6.44
N TYR A 98 8.73 -14.04 -5.21
CA TYR A 98 9.55 -14.27 -4.02
C TYR A 98 9.80 -15.75 -3.77
N ALA A 99 8.79 -16.60 -3.87
CA ALA A 99 8.92 -18.04 -3.65
C ALA A 99 9.73 -18.73 -4.76
N GLU A 100 9.50 -18.36 -6.02
CA GLU A 100 10.09 -19.04 -7.19
C GLU A 100 11.51 -18.57 -7.50
N TYR A 101 11.79 -17.26 -7.30
CA TYR A 101 13.08 -16.69 -7.71
C TYR A 101 13.96 -16.28 -6.51
N TYR A 102 13.44 -15.56 -5.51
CA TYR A 102 14.25 -14.97 -4.46
C TYR A 102 14.49 -15.88 -3.25
N ALA A 103 13.62 -16.86 -3.00
CA ALA A 103 13.78 -17.81 -1.88
C ALA A 103 15.11 -18.56 -1.99
N GLY A 104 15.90 -18.55 -0.91
CA GLY A 104 17.24 -19.13 -0.89
C GLY A 104 18.34 -18.34 -1.61
N ARG A 105 18.02 -17.13 -2.12
CA ARG A 105 18.97 -16.27 -2.86
C ARG A 105 19.11 -14.89 -2.19
N PRO A 106 19.75 -14.79 -1.03
CA PRO A 106 19.75 -13.56 -0.24
C PRO A 106 20.44 -12.39 -0.94
N GLN A 107 21.48 -12.64 -1.77
CA GLN A 107 22.16 -11.59 -2.52
C GLN A 107 21.24 -10.98 -3.59
N GLU A 108 20.49 -11.82 -4.32
CA GLU A 108 19.52 -11.37 -5.31
C GLU A 108 18.38 -10.57 -4.67
N TYR A 109 17.87 -11.08 -3.55
CA TYR A 109 16.81 -10.34 -2.84
C TYR A 109 17.33 -9.02 -2.25
N ARG A 110 18.58 -8.97 -1.83
CA ARG A 110 19.23 -7.73 -1.39
C ARG A 110 19.31 -6.69 -2.51
N GLN A 111 19.54 -7.12 -3.76
CA GLN A 111 19.51 -6.23 -4.94
C GLN A 111 18.09 -5.75 -5.23
N TYR A 112 17.13 -6.66 -5.20
CA TYR A 112 15.71 -6.31 -5.33
C TYR A 112 15.28 -5.30 -4.27
N MET A 113 15.64 -5.49 -3.01
CA MET A 113 15.31 -4.56 -1.93
C MET A 113 16.00 -3.19 -2.08
N ARG A 114 17.08 -3.08 -2.86
CA ARG A 114 17.63 -1.78 -3.28
C ARG A 114 16.63 -1.05 -4.18
N LEU A 115 16.09 -1.74 -5.19
CA LEU A 115 15.08 -1.17 -6.07
C LEU A 115 13.81 -0.78 -5.28
N PHE A 116 13.38 -1.62 -4.33
CA PHE A 116 12.26 -1.28 -3.45
C PHE A 116 12.54 0.01 -2.64
N ASN A 117 13.72 0.14 -2.05
CA ASN A 117 14.11 1.35 -1.34
C ASN A 117 14.13 2.58 -2.25
N ASP A 118 14.58 2.42 -3.49
CA ASP A 118 14.59 3.50 -4.49
C ASP A 118 13.16 3.89 -4.90
N MET A 119 12.23 2.91 -5.01
CA MET A 119 10.82 3.16 -5.28
C MET A 119 10.17 3.98 -4.16
N VAL A 120 10.31 3.58 -2.90
CA VAL A 120 9.79 4.35 -1.74
C VAL A 120 10.44 5.74 -1.69
N SER A 121 11.75 5.81 -1.90
CA SER A 121 12.48 7.08 -1.91
C SER A 121 12.03 8.00 -3.05
N SER A 122 11.66 7.46 -4.23
CA SER A 122 11.16 8.26 -5.35
C SER A 122 9.78 8.88 -5.08
N ILE A 123 8.95 8.22 -4.27
CA ILE A 123 7.68 8.78 -3.79
C ILE A 123 7.95 9.91 -2.79
N LEU A 124 8.79 9.65 -1.78
CA LEU A 124 9.13 10.61 -0.72
C LEU A 124 9.88 11.83 -1.23
N ALA A 125 10.62 11.71 -2.34
CA ALA A 125 11.42 12.80 -2.95
C ALA A 125 10.74 13.40 -4.20
N CYS A 126 9.47 13.09 -4.47
CA CYS A 126 8.77 13.70 -5.59
C CYS A 126 8.50 15.18 -5.33
N ASP A 127 8.92 16.08 -6.26
CA ASP A 127 8.72 17.52 -6.13
C ASP A 127 7.24 17.96 -6.30
N LYS A 128 6.38 17.01 -6.64
CA LYS A 128 4.94 17.24 -6.75
C LYS A 128 4.21 16.65 -5.55
N PRO A 129 3.10 17.25 -5.09
CA PRO A 129 2.20 16.60 -4.15
C PRO A 129 1.76 15.22 -4.66
N VAL A 130 1.82 14.19 -3.81
CA VAL A 130 1.45 12.82 -4.15
C VAL A 130 0.18 12.42 -3.41
N ILE A 131 -0.89 12.15 -4.16
CA ILE A 131 -2.18 11.69 -3.64
C ILE A 131 -2.28 10.19 -3.89
N CYS A 132 -2.41 9.39 -2.83
CA CYS A 132 -2.75 7.98 -2.92
C CYS A 132 -4.27 7.82 -3.04
N ARG A 133 -4.74 7.45 -4.25
CA ARG A 133 -6.13 7.06 -4.49
C ARG A 133 -6.29 5.57 -4.22
N VAL A 134 -6.87 5.23 -3.07
CA VAL A 134 -6.96 3.85 -2.59
C VAL A 134 -8.24 3.20 -3.12
N ASN A 135 -8.12 2.50 -4.24
CA ASN A 135 -9.21 1.83 -4.95
C ASN A 135 -9.59 0.44 -4.39
N GLY A 136 -9.03 0.03 -3.26
CA GLY A 136 -9.28 -1.27 -2.63
C GLY A 136 -8.28 -1.60 -1.53
N MET A 137 -8.01 -2.89 -1.28
CA MET A 137 -7.08 -3.33 -0.23
C MET A 137 -5.71 -2.67 -0.36
N ARG A 138 -5.19 -2.16 0.74
CA ARG A 138 -3.85 -1.58 0.88
C ARG A 138 -3.12 -2.30 2.01
N ILE A 139 -2.42 -3.39 1.67
CA ILE A 139 -1.87 -4.36 2.61
C ILE A 139 -0.36 -4.52 2.39
N GLY A 140 0.39 -4.78 3.48
CA GLY A 140 1.83 -5.05 3.43
C GLY A 140 2.61 -3.91 2.78
N GLY A 141 3.45 -4.22 1.79
CA GLY A 141 4.18 -3.22 1.02
C GLY A 141 3.28 -2.19 0.33
N GLY A 142 2.03 -2.56 -0.02
CA GLY A 142 1.05 -1.61 -0.53
C GLY A 142 0.65 -0.55 0.50
N GLN A 143 0.52 -0.95 1.78
CA GLN A 143 0.31 -0.03 2.89
C GLN A 143 1.53 0.91 3.07
N GLU A 144 2.72 0.38 2.92
CA GLU A 144 3.98 1.13 3.02
C GLU A 144 4.09 2.19 1.93
N LEU A 145 3.81 1.82 0.67
CA LEU A 145 3.78 2.75 -0.47
C LEU A 145 2.73 3.86 -0.29
N GLY A 146 1.53 3.49 0.17
CA GLY A 146 0.47 4.48 0.39
C GLY A 146 0.80 5.45 1.53
N MET A 147 1.50 5.02 2.58
CA MET A 147 1.97 5.91 3.65
C MET A 147 3.16 6.78 3.25
N ALA A 148 3.93 6.39 2.22
CA ALA A 148 4.97 7.25 1.65
C ALA A 148 4.39 8.46 0.91
N CYS A 149 3.15 8.39 0.42
CA CYS A 149 2.45 9.51 -0.21
C CYS A 149 2.12 10.64 0.81
N ASP A 150 1.72 11.81 0.29
CA ASP A 150 1.38 12.98 1.13
C ASP A 150 -0.05 12.92 1.63
N PHE A 151 -0.97 12.51 0.76
CA PHE A 151 -2.39 12.39 1.05
C PHE A 151 -2.87 10.99 0.67
N SER A 152 -3.86 10.48 1.39
CA SER A 152 -4.54 9.25 1.02
C SER A 152 -6.05 9.44 1.09
N ILE A 153 -6.76 9.14 0.00
CA ILE A 153 -8.22 9.12 -0.07
C ILE A 153 -8.63 7.71 -0.47
N ALA A 154 -9.55 7.10 0.26
CA ALA A 154 -9.92 5.70 0.05
C ALA A 154 -11.40 5.51 -0.25
N GLN A 155 -11.74 4.48 -1.02
CA GLN A 155 -13.07 3.92 -0.97
C GLN A 155 -13.33 3.31 0.42
N ASP A 156 -14.55 3.37 0.91
CA ASP A 156 -14.91 2.95 2.26
C ASP A 156 -14.92 1.43 2.48
N LEU A 157 -14.93 0.62 1.40
CA LEU A 157 -14.77 -0.83 1.46
C LEU A 157 -13.30 -1.27 1.58
N ALA A 158 -12.33 -0.36 1.44
CA ALA A 158 -10.92 -0.68 1.51
C ALA A 158 -10.52 -1.23 2.89
N ARG A 159 -9.52 -2.12 2.89
CA ARG A 159 -8.93 -2.71 4.09
C ARG A 159 -7.46 -2.40 4.14
N PHE A 160 -6.95 -2.16 5.33
CA PHE A 160 -5.58 -1.75 5.61
C PHE A 160 -4.92 -2.70 6.58
N GLY A 161 -3.62 -2.88 6.51
CA GLY A 161 -2.88 -3.68 7.47
C GLY A 161 -1.54 -4.17 6.98
N GLN A 162 -0.90 -4.97 7.83
CA GLN A 162 0.35 -5.65 7.54
C GLN A 162 0.13 -7.17 7.55
N ALA A 163 1.01 -7.91 6.87
CA ALA A 163 0.91 -9.35 6.77
C ALA A 163 2.28 -10.05 6.98
N GLY A 164 3.36 -9.28 7.08
CA GLY A 164 4.73 -9.80 7.12
C GLY A 164 4.95 -10.92 8.12
N PRO A 165 4.72 -10.74 9.43
CA PRO A 165 4.95 -11.78 10.44
C PRO A 165 4.18 -13.09 10.25
N LYS A 166 3.06 -13.07 9.53
CA LYS A 166 2.31 -14.28 9.19
C LYS A 166 2.83 -15.01 7.95
N HIS A 167 3.63 -14.32 7.13
CA HIS A 167 4.14 -14.86 5.88
C HIS A 167 5.67 -14.89 5.81
N GLY A 168 6.34 -14.84 6.97
CA GLY A 168 7.79 -14.93 7.08
C GLY A 168 8.51 -13.66 6.63
N SER A 169 7.93 -12.49 6.79
CA SER A 169 8.56 -11.20 6.51
C SER A 169 8.33 -10.22 7.66
N ALA A 170 8.86 -9.02 7.56
CA ALA A 170 8.60 -7.95 8.51
C ALA A 170 8.12 -6.69 7.78
N PRO A 171 7.26 -5.86 8.40
CA PRO A 171 6.71 -4.64 7.80
C PRO A 171 7.72 -3.48 7.82
N ILE A 172 8.95 -3.72 7.37
CA ILE A 172 10.09 -2.80 7.42
C ILE A 172 10.41 -2.14 6.07
N GLY A 173 9.48 -2.19 5.12
CA GLY A 173 9.49 -1.38 3.91
C GLY A 173 8.89 0.02 4.12
N GLY A 174 8.82 0.47 5.37
CA GLY A 174 8.33 1.78 5.79
C GLY A 174 7.24 1.76 6.86
N ALA A 175 6.52 0.64 7.09
CA ALA A 175 5.42 0.64 8.04
C ALA A 175 5.88 0.90 9.48
N THR A 176 7.01 0.33 9.90
CA THR A 176 7.59 0.59 11.22
C THR A 176 8.08 2.03 11.41
N ASP A 177 8.36 2.72 10.31
CA ASP A 177 8.81 4.13 10.31
C ASP A 177 7.63 5.11 10.21
N PHE A 178 6.59 4.79 9.40
CA PHE A 178 5.54 5.74 9.04
C PHE A 178 4.25 5.57 9.85
N LEU A 179 3.95 4.34 10.32
CA LEU A 179 2.68 4.08 11.00
C LEU A 179 2.61 4.60 12.44
N PRO A 180 3.66 4.44 13.29
CA PRO A 180 3.61 4.88 14.69
C PRO A 180 3.29 6.37 14.86
N PRO A 181 3.83 7.30 14.06
CA PRO A 181 3.45 8.72 14.15
C PRO A 181 1.99 9.00 13.80
N LEU A 182 1.35 8.16 12.97
CA LEU A 182 -0.03 8.35 12.54
C LEU A 182 -1.04 7.82 13.56
N ILE A 183 -0.80 6.63 14.14
CA ILE A 183 -1.80 5.93 14.95
C ILE A 183 -1.38 5.67 16.40
N GLY A 184 -0.17 6.06 16.77
CA GLY A 184 0.44 5.77 18.06
C GLY A 184 1.14 4.41 18.10
N ALA A 185 2.13 4.28 18.98
CA ALA A 185 3.03 3.11 19.06
C ALA A 185 2.28 1.80 19.34
N GLU A 186 1.35 1.79 20.30
CA GLU A 186 0.61 0.58 20.69
C GLU A 186 -0.25 0.03 19.55
N ARG A 187 -0.98 0.90 18.86
CA ARG A 187 -1.80 0.48 17.70
C ARG A 187 -0.95 0.03 16.53
N ALA A 188 0.19 0.68 16.32
CA ALA A 188 1.14 0.27 15.29
C ALA A 188 1.74 -1.11 15.62
N MET A 189 2.01 -1.40 16.90
CA MET A 189 2.48 -2.70 17.37
C MET A 189 1.45 -3.80 17.04
N ILE A 190 0.17 -3.59 17.39
CA ILE A 190 -0.92 -4.52 17.07
C ILE A 190 -1.03 -4.74 15.54
N ALA A 191 -1.05 -3.66 14.77
CA ALA A 191 -1.18 -3.76 13.32
C ALA A 191 0.00 -4.45 12.64
N CYS A 192 1.24 -4.20 13.10
CA CYS A 192 2.45 -4.70 12.48
C CYS A 192 2.84 -6.10 12.96
N VAL A 193 2.70 -6.40 14.26
CA VAL A 193 3.15 -7.67 14.85
C VAL A 193 2.05 -8.74 14.78
N MET A 194 0.80 -8.36 15.12
CA MET A 194 -0.34 -9.29 15.10
C MET A 194 -1.00 -9.39 13.72
N CYS A 195 -0.64 -8.48 12.80
CA CYS A 195 -1.24 -8.40 11.46
C CYS A 195 -2.76 -8.20 11.48
N GLU A 196 -3.28 -7.48 12.47
CA GLU A 196 -4.69 -7.17 12.55
C GLU A 196 -5.06 -6.10 11.52
N PRO A 197 -5.98 -6.40 10.58
CA PRO A 197 -6.42 -5.44 9.59
C PRO A 197 -7.41 -4.44 10.21
N PHE A 198 -7.44 -3.24 9.64
CA PHE A 198 -8.43 -2.23 9.98
C PHE A 198 -9.16 -1.71 8.73
N SER A 199 -10.38 -1.19 8.94
CA SER A 199 -11.21 -0.67 7.85
C SER A 199 -10.77 0.72 7.40
N ALA A 200 -11.32 1.20 6.28
CA ALA A 200 -11.14 2.59 5.84
C ALA A 200 -11.67 3.59 6.87
N HIS A 201 -12.80 3.30 7.53
CA HIS A 201 -13.34 4.15 8.59
C HIS A 201 -12.42 4.24 9.80
N LYS A 202 -11.83 3.09 10.24
CA LYS A 202 -10.83 3.10 11.32
C LYS A 202 -9.56 3.83 10.88
N ALA A 203 -9.08 3.62 9.65
CA ALA A 203 -7.92 4.31 9.10
C ALA A 203 -8.10 5.83 9.04
N TYR A 204 -9.29 6.28 8.63
CA TYR A 204 -9.67 7.69 8.60
C TYR A 204 -9.71 8.28 10.03
N HIS A 205 -10.39 7.60 10.95
CA HIS A 205 -10.46 8.02 12.35
C HIS A 205 -9.08 8.13 13.02
N LEU A 206 -8.14 7.25 12.66
CA LEU A 206 -6.77 7.22 13.20
C LEU A 206 -5.80 8.19 12.50
N GLY A 207 -6.22 8.90 11.45
CA GLY A 207 -5.38 9.86 10.73
C GLY A 207 -4.47 9.25 9.66
N VAL A 208 -4.71 7.99 9.25
CA VAL A 208 -3.99 7.34 8.13
C VAL A 208 -4.51 7.82 6.78
N LEU A 209 -5.76 8.27 6.74
CA LEU A 209 -6.44 8.78 5.54
C LEU A 209 -6.88 10.23 5.76
N ALA A 210 -6.76 11.01 4.70
CA ALA A 210 -7.30 12.38 4.66
C ALA A 210 -8.82 12.40 4.43
N ASP A 211 -9.35 11.42 3.66
CA ASP A 211 -10.79 11.32 3.40
C ASP A 211 -11.17 9.90 2.99
N ILE A 212 -12.47 9.59 3.07
CA ILE A 212 -13.09 8.34 2.59
C ILE A 212 -14.32 8.64 1.75
N ALA A 213 -14.60 7.80 0.75
CA ALA A 213 -15.76 7.92 -0.11
C ALA A 213 -16.56 6.62 -0.12
N PRO A 214 -17.91 6.67 0.02
CA PRO A 214 -18.75 5.50 -0.19
C PRO A 214 -18.55 4.91 -1.58
N ALA A 215 -18.46 3.58 -1.67
CA ALA A 215 -18.24 2.89 -2.93
C ALA A 215 -19.30 1.83 -3.25
N LEU A 216 -20.10 1.40 -2.28
CA LEU A 216 -21.14 0.41 -2.52
C LEU A 216 -22.44 1.06 -2.95
N LYS A 217 -22.92 0.71 -4.14
CA LYS A 217 -24.27 1.04 -4.62
C LYS A 217 -25.18 -0.16 -4.45
N VAL A 218 -26.32 0.04 -3.76
CA VAL A 218 -27.42 -0.91 -3.66
C VAL A 218 -28.68 -0.19 -4.15
N ASP A 219 -29.40 -0.81 -5.08
CA ASP A 219 -30.59 -0.23 -5.71
C ASP A 219 -30.35 1.21 -6.22
N GLY A 220 -29.21 1.44 -6.84
CA GLY A 220 -28.80 2.71 -7.46
C GLY A 220 -28.34 3.79 -6.48
N ARG A 221 -28.31 3.55 -5.16
CA ARG A 221 -27.91 4.52 -4.13
C ARG A 221 -26.62 4.08 -3.43
N PHE A 222 -25.74 5.04 -3.18
CA PHE A 222 -24.57 4.79 -2.34
C PHE A 222 -25.00 4.56 -0.89
N ILE A 223 -24.44 3.52 -0.28
CA ILE A 223 -24.61 3.22 1.14
C ILE A 223 -23.24 3.15 1.83
N ALA A 224 -23.21 3.39 3.12
CA ALA A 224 -22.00 3.18 3.93
C ALA A 224 -21.61 1.69 3.93
N ASN A 225 -20.32 1.43 4.17
CA ASN A 225 -19.80 0.07 4.25
C ASN A 225 -20.62 -0.79 5.23
N PRO A 226 -21.35 -1.81 4.76
CA PRO A 226 -22.23 -2.60 5.61
C PRO A 226 -21.48 -3.57 6.53
N LEU A 227 -20.19 -3.79 6.31
CA LEU A 227 -19.34 -4.70 7.10
C LEU A 227 -18.70 -4.04 8.31
N VAL A 228 -18.90 -2.72 8.49
CA VAL A 228 -18.17 -1.90 9.44
C VAL A 228 -19.15 -1.13 10.34
N GLU A 229 -18.80 -0.96 11.61
CA GLU A 229 -19.54 -0.10 12.53
C GLU A 229 -19.29 1.37 12.18
N THR A 230 -20.33 2.05 11.69
CA THR A 230 -20.26 3.45 11.24
C THR A 230 -21.21 4.37 11.98
N GLN A 231 -22.11 3.82 12.80
CA GLN A 231 -23.16 4.59 13.49
C GLN A 231 -22.86 4.78 14.97
N ARG A 232 -22.10 3.86 15.58
CA ARG A 232 -21.75 3.89 17.01
C ARG A 232 -20.27 4.21 17.17
N PHE A 233 -19.98 5.23 17.99
CA PHE A 233 -18.61 5.64 18.25
C PHE A 233 -17.93 4.79 19.34
N ALA A 234 -18.63 4.57 20.46
CA ALA A 234 -18.14 3.77 21.59
C ALA A 234 -19.12 2.67 21.98
N ASP A 235 -18.59 1.59 22.58
CA ASP A 235 -19.39 0.54 23.20
C ASP A 235 -19.84 0.93 24.63
N GLU A 236 -20.53 0.01 25.31
CA GLU A 236 -21.03 0.18 26.67
C GLU A 236 -19.92 0.28 27.73
N TYR A 237 -18.69 -0.05 27.36
CA TYR A 237 -17.50 0.06 28.22
C TYR A 237 -16.63 1.28 27.87
N GLY A 238 -17.09 2.15 26.96
CA GLY A 238 -16.36 3.34 26.52
C GLY A 238 -15.23 3.07 25.53
N ARG A 239 -15.09 1.84 24.98
CA ARG A 239 -14.10 1.54 23.96
C ARG A 239 -14.57 2.05 22.60
N ILE A 240 -13.67 2.66 21.84
CA ILE A 240 -13.97 3.16 20.50
C ILE A 240 -14.14 1.99 19.53
N VAL A 241 -15.37 1.78 19.07
CA VAL A 241 -15.77 0.73 18.11
C VAL A 241 -16.03 1.28 16.71
N PHE A 242 -16.04 2.60 16.52
CA PHE A 242 -16.19 3.20 15.20
C PHE A 242 -15.11 2.69 14.25
N GLY A 243 -15.53 2.16 13.11
CA GLY A 243 -14.65 1.57 12.13
C GLY A 243 -14.26 0.11 12.39
N ASP A 244 -14.70 -0.54 13.47
CA ASP A 244 -14.47 -1.96 13.71
C ASP A 244 -15.30 -2.82 12.74
N PHE A 245 -14.75 -3.97 12.35
CA PHE A 245 -15.50 -4.92 11.55
C PHE A 245 -16.60 -5.57 12.37
N LYS A 246 -17.81 -5.62 11.79
CA LYS A 246 -18.96 -6.33 12.37
C LYS A 246 -18.68 -7.83 12.43
N THR A 247 -19.25 -8.48 13.45
CA THR A 247 -19.15 -9.92 13.67
C THR A 247 -20.54 -10.57 13.70
N GLY A 248 -20.59 -11.90 13.76
CA GLY A 248 -21.84 -12.65 13.93
C GLY A 248 -22.90 -12.37 12.86
N GLU A 249 -24.14 -12.15 13.28
CA GLU A 249 -25.29 -11.91 12.40
C GLU A 249 -25.16 -10.60 11.60
N ALA A 250 -24.68 -9.52 12.23
CA ALA A 250 -24.49 -8.24 11.56
C ALA A 250 -23.49 -8.33 10.41
N ALA A 251 -22.43 -9.15 10.56
CA ALA A 251 -21.48 -9.41 9.47
C ALA A 251 -22.11 -10.24 8.33
N ARG A 252 -23.00 -11.22 8.65
CA ARG A 252 -23.72 -12.01 7.63
C ARG A 252 -24.63 -11.12 6.81
N GLN A 253 -25.43 -10.26 7.47
CA GLN A 253 -26.30 -9.28 6.80
C GLN A 253 -25.50 -8.30 5.94
N GLY A 254 -24.37 -7.79 6.44
CA GLY A 254 -23.47 -6.93 5.69
C GLY A 254 -22.91 -7.60 4.42
N LYS A 255 -22.52 -8.87 4.50
CA LYS A 255 -22.07 -9.67 3.35
C LYS A 255 -23.17 -9.87 2.32
N ALA A 256 -24.43 -10.11 2.76
CA ALA A 256 -25.57 -10.23 1.86
C ALA A 256 -25.85 -8.91 1.10
N LEU A 257 -25.74 -7.76 1.79
CA LEU A 257 -25.85 -6.44 1.14
C LEU A 257 -24.72 -6.21 0.13
N LEU A 258 -23.47 -6.53 0.51
CA LEU A 258 -22.32 -6.40 -0.37
C LEU A 258 -22.49 -7.26 -1.65
N ALA A 259 -23.00 -8.48 -1.51
CA ALA A 259 -23.23 -9.39 -2.64
C ALA A 259 -24.32 -8.89 -3.62
N ARG A 260 -25.27 -8.09 -3.15
CA ARG A 260 -26.33 -7.49 -3.97
C ARG A 260 -25.93 -6.19 -4.60
N GLY A 261 -24.91 -5.53 -4.08
CA GLY A 261 -24.48 -4.22 -4.52
C GLY A 261 -23.44 -4.29 -5.64
N GLN A 262 -23.15 -3.12 -6.20
CA GLN A 262 -22.11 -2.89 -7.18
C GLN A 262 -21.13 -1.85 -6.65
N VAL A 263 -19.84 -2.11 -6.81
CA VAL A 263 -18.79 -1.13 -6.48
C VAL A 263 -18.75 -0.07 -7.57
N ASP A 264 -18.84 1.19 -7.17
CA ASP A 264 -18.75 2.37 -8.02
C ASP A 264 -17.78 3.37 -7.38
N LEU A 265 -16.67 3.64 -8.04
CA LEU A 265 -15.60 4.50 -7.54
C LEU A 265 -15.73 5.97 -7.94
N SER A 266 -16.86 6.36 -8.54
CA SER A 266 -17.07 7.73 -9.03
C SER A 266 -16.97 8.79 -7.92
N LEU A 267 -17.42 8.47 -6.69
CA LEU A 267 -17.29 9.39 -5.55
C LEU A 267 -15.83 9.49 -5.08
N LEU A 268 -15.07 8.39 -5.13
CA LEU A 268 -13.64 8.40 -4.84
C LEU A 268 -12.90 9.29 -5.86
N ASP A 269 -13.22 9.11 -7.16
CA ASP A 269 -12.63 9.93 -8.22
C ASP A 269 -12.93 11.41 -8.01
N ALA A 270 -14.19 11.75 -7.70
CA ALA A 270 -14.59 13.13 -7.44
C ALA A 270 -13.82 13.76 -6.27
N ARG A 271 -13.59 13.03 -5.17
CA ARG A 271 -12.79 13.51 -4.03
C ARG A 271 -11.33 13.75 -4.39
N VAL A 272 -10.74 12.85 -5.17
CA VAL A 272 -9.34 13.00 -5.64
C VAL A 272 -9.22 14.19 -6.58
N GLU A 273 -10.13 14.35 -7.55
CA GLU A 273 -10.13 15.49 -8.48
C GLU A 273 -10.38 16.82 -7.76
N GLU A 274 -11.23 16.86 -6.72
CA GLU A 274 -11.41 18.03 -5.87
C GLU A 274 -10.10 18.44 -5.18
N MET A 275 -9.33 17.46 -4.66
CA MET A 275 -8.03 17.73 -4.05
C MET A 275 -7.03 18.25 -5.09
N CYS A 276 -6.97 17.64 -6.27
CA CYS A 276 -6.15 18.11 -7.39
C CYS A 276 -6.48 19.56 -7.76
N ALA A 277 -7.77 19.90 -7.83
CA ALA A 277 -8.24 21.26 -8.15
C ALA A 277 -7.82 22.30 -7.08
N LYS A 278 -7.80 21.91 -5.80
CA LYS A 278 -7.30 22.77 -4.72
C LYS A 278 -5.78 23.01 -4.82
N LEU A 279 -5.02 21.98 -5.14
CA LEU A 279 -3.56 22.05 -5.31
C LEU A 279 -3.17 22.96 -6.50
N LEU A 280 -3.96 22.99 -7.56
CA LEU A 280 -3.75 23.88 -8.70
C LEU A 280 -3.73 25.37 -8.29
N LEU A 281 -4.43 25.72 -7.22
CA LEU A 281 -4.58 27.10 -6.75
C LEU A 281 -3.58 27.47 -5.63
N THR A 282 -2.44 26.79 -5.57
CA THR A 282 -1.36 27.11 -4.64
C THR A 282 -0.10 27.54 -5.39
N PHE A 283 0.76 28.31 -4.74
CA PHE A 283 2.07 28.67 -5.32
C PHE A 283 2.95 27.41 -5.45
N PRO A 284 3.45 27.07 -6.64
CA PRO A 284 4.19 25.82 -6.88
C PRO A 284 5.37 25.63 -5.93
N ASP A 285 6.29 26.59 -5.85
CA ASP A 285 7.50 26.47 -5.02
C ASP A 285 7.18 26.47 -3.53
N CYS A 286 6.18 27.28 -3.08
CA CYS A 286 5.72 27.23 -1.70
C CYS A 286 5.13 25.88 -1.34
N THR A 287 4.37 25.26 -2.24
CA THR A 287 3.81 23.93 -2.05
C THR A 287 4.91 22.89 -1.96
N THR A 288 5.85 22.89 -2.92
CA THR A 288 7.00 21.97 -2.92
C THR A 288 7.79 22.11 -1.62
N LYS A 289 8.13 23.34 -1.20
CA LYS A 289 8.87 23.56 0.05
C LYS A 289 8.10 23.10 1.28
N THR A 290 6.81 23.32 1.31
CA THR A 290 5.95 22.89 2.44
C THR A 290 5.92 21.37 2.57
N ILE A 291 5.72 20.62 1.47
CA ILE A 291 5.71 19.17 1.50
C ILE A 291 7.10 18.58 1.84
N GLU A 292 8.19 19.18 1.36
CA GLU A 292 9.54 18.79 1.78
C GLU A 292 9.70 18.86 3.30
N GLU A 293 9.29 19.97 3.93
CA GLU A 293 9.40 20.14 5.38
C GLU A 293 8.52 19.14 6.14
N LEU A 294 7.29 18.90 5.68
CA LEU A 294 6.37 17.96 6.30
C LEU A 294 6.80 16.49 6.12
N ARG A 295 7.57 16.20 5.08
CA ARG A 295 8.12 14.85 4.83
C ARG A 295 9.38 14.55 5.67
N LYS A 296 10.05 15.53 6.25
CA LYS A 296 11.31 15.35 7.00
C LYS A 296 11.26 14.23 8.03
N PRO A 297 10.25 14.13 8.92
CA PRO A 297 10.20 13.05 9.89
C PRO A 297 10.15 11.65 9.24
N LYS A 298 9.41 11.51 8.12
CA LYS A 298 9.37 10.27 7.35
C LYS A 298 10.73 9.97 6.70
N LEU A 299 11.35 10.97 6.07
CA LEU A 299 12.65 10.85 5.41
C LEU A 299 13.77 10.50 6.38
N GLU A 300 13.80 11.11 7.55
CA GLU A 300 14.80 10.82 8.59
C GLU A 300 14.70 9.39 9.08
N ALA A 301 13.51 8.92 9.43
CA ALA A 301 13.28 7.54 9.84
C ALA A 301 13.65 6.56 8.73
N TRP A 302 13.15 6.78 7.50
CA TRP A 302 13.41 5.96 6.33
C TRP A 302 14.91 5.85 6.01
N ASN A 303 15.61 6.99 5.90
CA ASN A 303 17.04 7.01 5.56
C ASN A 303 17.92 6.35 6.61
N ARG A 304 17.54 6.45 7.89
CA ARG A 304 18.24 5.79 8.99
C ARG A 304 18.13 4.27 8.93
N ASN A 305 16.96 3.74 8.54
CA ASN A 305 16.62 2.34 8.74
C ASN A 305 16.69 1.48 7.47
N LYS A 306 16.42 2.03 6.28
CA LYS A 306 16.21 1.28 5.01
C LYS A 306 17.34 0.32 4.64
N GLU A 307 18.60 0.65 4.91
CA GLU A 307 19.72 -0.23 4.57
C GLU A 307 19.85 -1.42 5.53
N ASN A 308 19.60 -1.21 6.83
CA ASN A 308 19.50 -2.28 7.82
C ASN A 308 18.34 -3.22 7.51
N HIS A 309 17.17 -2.65 7.19
CA HIS A 309 15.99 -3.40 6.82
C HIS A 309 16.23 -4.27 5.60
N ARG A 310 16.87 -3.73 4.56
CA ARG A 310 17.25 -4.46 3.36
C ARG A 310 18.18 -5.64 3.65
N ALA A 311 19.16 -5.45 4.53
CA ALA A 311 20.11 -6.50 4.90
C ALA A 311 19.41 -7.65 5.66
N TRP A 312 18.54 -7.31 6.63
CA TRP A 312 17.79 -8.30 7.38
C TRP A 312 16.83 -9.09 6.51
N LEU A 313 16.05 -8.41 5.65
CA LEU A 313 15.10 -9.05 4.72
C LEU A 313 15.80 -10.02 3.78
N ALA A 314 17.01 -9.69 3.33
CA ALA A 314 17.78 -10.59 2.48
C ALA A 314 18.21 -11.87 3.21
N LEU A 315 18.68 -11.76 4.44
CA LEU A 315 19.04 -12.93 5.26
C LEU A 315 17.82 -13.80 5.56
N ASN A 316 16.68 -13.17 5.83
CA ASN A 316 15.43 -13.87 6.15
C ASN A 316 14.90 -14.73 4.98
N MET A 317 15.33 -14.48 3.73
CA MET A 317 15.04 -15.35 2.58
C MET A 317 15.64 -16.74 2.70
N MET A 318 16.57 -16.96 3.60
CA MET A 318 17.15 -18.28 3.90
C MET A 318 16.31 -19.10 4.88
N THR A 319 15.37 -18.46 5.62
CA THR A 319 14.65 -19.03 6.75
C THR A 319 13.12 -18.81 6.65
N GLU A 320 12.59 -17.94 7.47
CA GLU A 320 11.14 -17.74 7.63
C GLU A 320 10.46 -17.29 6.34
N ALA A 321 11.07 -16.39 5.57
CA ALA A 321 10.50 -15.90 4.31
C ALA A 321 10.37 -17.04 3.27
N ARG A 322 11.37 -17.92 3.18
CA ARG A 322 11.33 -19.11 2.32
C ARG A 322 10.14 -20.02 2.68
N ALA A 323 9.97 -20.31 3.97
CA ALA A 323 8.89 -21.15 4.46
C ALA A 323 7.52 -20.49 4.29
N GLY A 324 7.40 -19.22 4.66
CA GLY A 324 6.14 -18.48 4.66
C GLY A 324 5.62 -18.20 3.24
N PHE A 325 6.46 -17.75 2.30
CA PHE A 325 6.02 -17.53 0.92
C PHE A 325 5.67 -18.84 0.21
N ARG A 326 6.36 -19.94 0.52
CA ARG A 326 5.99 -21.26 0.04
C ARG A 326 4.61 -21.65 0.56
N ALA A 327 4.36 -21.55 1.85
CA ALA A 327 3.06 -21.87 2.46
C ALA A 327 1.93 -21.03 1.86
N PHE A 328 2.18 -19.73 1.62
CA PHE A 328 1.20 -18.83 1.04
C PHE A 328 0.83 -19.18 -0.41
N ASN A 329 1.81 -19.59 -1.24
CA ASN A 329 1.58 -19.88 -2.66
C ASN A 329 1.10 -21.32 -2.92
N GLU A 330 1.61 -22.31 -2.16
CA GLU A 330 1.32 -23.73 -2.35
C GLU A 330 0.21 -24.26 -1.44
N GLY A 331 -0.06 -23.57 -0.31
CA GLY A 331 -1.09 -23.95 0.65
C GLY A 331 -2.52 -23.86 0.08
N PRO A 332 -3.47 -24.64 0.59
CA PRO A 332 -4.87 -24.58 0.21
C PRO A 332 -5.45 -23.19 0.52
N LYS A 333 -6.54 -22.84 -0.16
CA LYS A 333 -7.11 -21.46 -0.13
C LYS A 333 -7.45 -20.96 1.27
N ASP A 334 -7.82 -21.85 2.16
CA ASP A 334 -8.25 -21.63 3.55
C ASP A 334 -7.16 -21.88 4.59
N ASP A 335 -5.99 -22.39 4.18
CA ASP A 335 -4.83 -22.63 5.04
C ASP A 335 -3.53 -22.30 4.31
N ARG A 336 -3.04 -21.07 4.45
CA ARG A 336 -1.85 -20.53 3.77
C ARG A 336 -0.76 -20.10 4.74
N GLU A 337 -0.86 -20.48 5.99
CA GLU A 337 0.12 -20.17 7.02
C GLU A 337 0.86 -21.45 7.44
N VAL A 338 2.12 -21.34 7.84
CA VAL A 338 2.88 -22.46 8.41
C VAL A 338 2.28 -22.91 9.75
N ASP A 339 2.65 -24.10 10.21
CA ASP A 339 2.40 -24.51 11.58
C ASP A 339 3.34 -23.79 12.55
N PHE A 340 2.87 -22.64 13.07
CA PHE A 340 3.65 -21.82 13.98
C PHE A 340 3.95 -22.51 15.32
N ILE A 341 3.08 -23.41 15.78
CA ILE A 341 3.29 -24.14 17.04
C ILE A 341 4.43 -25.12 16.86
N ALA A 342 4.35 -25.95 15.82
CA ALA A 342 5.41 -26.92 15.49
C ALA A 342 6.77 -26.22 15.25
N LEU A 343 6.76 -25.08 14.52
CA LEU A 343 7.97 -24.27 14.31
C LEU A 343 8.58 -23.81 15.65
N ARG A 344 7.77 -23.21 16.53
CA ARG A 344 8.25 -22.71 17.84
C ARG A 344 8.78 -23.84 18.72
N GLN A 345 8.13 -25.01 18.69
CA GLN A 345 8.57 -26.20 19.43
C GLN A 345 9.92 -26.70 18.93
N ALA A 346 10.12 -26.80 17.62
CA ALA A 346 11.37 -27.19 17.01
C ALA A 346 12.52 -26.25 17.40
N LEU A 347 12.32 -24.94 17.22
CA LEU A 347 13.29 -23.91 17.60
C LEU A 347 13.61 -23.92 19.10
N ALA A 348 12.61 -24.15 19.97
CA ALA A 348 12.82 -24.26 21.42
C ALA A 348 13.68 -25.48 21.82
N GLN A 349 13.68 -26.53 21.00
CA GLN A 349 14.52 -27.71 21.18
C GLN A 349 15.92 -27.56 20.55
N GLY A 350 16.22 -26.39 19.96
CA GLY A 350 17.50 -26.10 19.32
C GLY A 350 17.64 -26.63 17.91
N GLU A 351 16.51 -27.02 17.26
CA GLU A 351 16.53 -27.43 15.85
C GLU A 351 16.83 -26.20 14.96
N GLY A 352 17.80 -26.33 14.07
CA GLY A 352 18.14 -25.27 13.10
C GLY A 352 17.22 -25.31 11.86
N TRP A 353 17.20 -24.20 11.12
CA TRP A 353 16.50 -24.15 9.84
C TRP A 353 17.10 -25.16 8.85
N SER A 354 16.24 -25.98 8.25
CA SER A 354 16.56 -27.01 7.27
C SER A 354 15.42 -27.19 6.28
N ASP A 355 15.68 -27.92 5.19
CA ASP A 355 14.61 -28.30 4.23
C ASP A 355 13.59 -29.24 4.88
N GLU A 356 14.04 -30.08 5.81
CA GLU A 356 13.18 -30.99 6.57
C GLU A 356 12.22 -30.21 7.49
N LEU A 357 12.76 -29.29 8.31
CA LEU A 357 11.91 -28.42 9.15
C LEU A 357 10.95 -27.60 8.30
N THR A 358 11.45 -26.99 7.22
CA THR A 358 10.62 -26.19 6.30
C THR A 358 9.49 -27.03 5.69
N GLY A 359 9.74 -28.27 5.31
CA GLY A 359 8.74 -29.19 4.78
C GLY A 359 7.70 -29.60 5.83
N ARG A 360 8.16 -29.91 7.04
CA ARG A 360 7.31 -30.39 8.15
C ARG A 360 6.25 -29.36 8.58
N ILE A 361 6.62 -28.06 8.57
CA ILE A 361 5.72 -26.98 9.01
C ILE A 361 4.78 -26.46 7.91
N GLN A 362 4.79 -27.01 6.70
CA GLN A 362 3.89 -26.56 5.64
C GLN A 362 2.42 -26.86 5.96
N PRO A 363 1.45 -26.09 5.42
CA PRO A 363 0.03 -26.20 5.76
C PRO A 363 -0.55 -27.64 5.67
N GLY A 364 -0.19 -28.38 4.61
CA GLY A 364 -0.67 -29.75 4.39
C GLY A 364 -0.24 -30.77 5.45
N ASN A 365 0.77 -30.45 6.27
CA ASN A 365 1.34 -31.36 7.26
C ASN A 365 0.86 -31.11 8.70
N LYS A 366 0.04 -30.09 8.94
CA LYS A 366 -0.47 -29.73 10.29
C LYS A 366 -1.22 -30.84 11.00
N LYS A 367 -1.89 -31.75 10.25
CA LYS A 367 -2.66 -32.87 10.80
C LYS A 367 -1.78 -34.04 11.26
N ALA A 368 -0.53 -34.10 10.86
CA ALA A 368 0.39 -35.17 11.28
C ALA A 368 1.05 -34.87 12.63
N ASN A 369 0.95 -33.64 13.13
CA ASN A 369 1.60 -33.15 14.35
C ASN A 369 0.62 -32.92 15.50
N ALA A 370 -0.69 -33.16 15.34
CA ALA A 370 -1.73 -33.10 16.36
C ALA A 370 -2.11 -34.49 16.86
#